data_c55d3593117fa9e4f65600830fe4eb6b
#
_entry.id   c55d3593117fa9e4f65600830fe4eb6b
#
_cell.length_a   1.000
_cell.length_b   1.000
_cell.length_c   1.000
_cell.angle_alpha   90.00
_cell.angle_beta   90.00
_cell.angle_gamma   90.00
#
_symmetry.space_group_name_H-M   'P 1'
#
loop_
_entity.id
_entity.type
_entity.pdbx_description
1 polymer ?
#
loop_
_entity_poly.entity_id
_entity_poly.type
_entity_poly.pdbx_seq_one_letter_code
_entity_poly.pdbx_strand_id
1 'polypeptide(L)'
;MYREDIEMPHLTAITNPDADTNLIIVMGVSGSGKSSLAKALADHYGYEYLDGDDFHSQEARDRMAKGMPLTDAMRLPWVIRMRDYFRGAACKQQHSTLAFSGLKRVHRDELRKAGLKTIFLFLHSDRNTIQTRVNKRAGHFMAPSLVDSQFDSLEDPSHETDVYTIDVNAPLDQVLDLAIRVVDRELHHQVDALLA
;
A
#
# COMPACT_ATOMS: atom_id res chain seq x y z
N MET A 1 -12.50 -6.38 -12.54
CA MET A 1 -12.08 -5.83 -13.85
C MET A 1 -10.63 -5.42 -13.65
N TYR A 2 -9.67 -6.24 -14.11
CA TYR A 2 -8.25 -5.92 -14.00
C TYR A 2 -7.91 -4.90 -15.08
N ARG A 3 -7.08 -3.89 -14.75
CA ARG A 3 -6.58 -2.96 -15.77
C ARG A 3 -5.63 -3.74 -16.69
N GLU A 4 -6.07 -4.04 -17.92
CA GLU A 4 -5.26 -4.78 -18.91
C GLU A 4 -4.09 -3.97 -19.46
N ASP A 5 -4.11 -2.63 -19.33
CA ASP A 5 -3.08 -1.73 -19.87
C ASP A 5 -2.61 -0.72 -18.81
N ILE A 6 -1.74 -1.16 -17.88
CA ILE A 6 -0.94 -0.18 -17.15
C ILE A 6 0.17 0.25 -18.10
N GLU A 7 -0.09 1.33 -18.86
CA GLU A 7 0.90 1.96 -19.73
C GLU A 7 2.07 2.46 -18.88
N MET A 8 3.25 1.87 -19.10
CA MET A 8 4.48 2.34 -18.46
C MET A 8 4.93 3.63 -19.14
N PRO A 9 4.99 4.76 -18.42
CA PRO A 9 5.47 6.01 -19.01
C PRO A 9 6.93 5.86 -19.43
N HIS A 10 7.25 6.26 -20.67
CA HIS A 10 8.63 6.31 -21.17
C HIS A 10 9.47 7.28 -20.33
N LEU A 11 10.58 6.76 -19.77
CA LEU A 11 11.56 7.55 -19.02
C LEU A 11 12.22 8.58 -19.96
N THR A 12 11.75 9.81 -19.92
CA THR A 12 12.51 10.97 -20.43
C THR A 12 12.75 11.94 -19.28
N ALA A 13 14.04 12.18 -19.01
CA ALA A 13 14.60 13.17 -18.10
C ALA A 13 14.36 12.92 -16.59
N ILE A 14 15.45 12.62 -15.89
CA ILE A 14 15.58 12.72 -14.43
C ILE A 14 15.57 14.21 -14.09
N THR A 15 14.39 14.80 -13.98
CA THR A 15 14.21 16.00 -13.16
C THR A 15 14.03 15.49 -11.74
N ASN A 16 14.72 16.11 -10.79
CA ASN A 16 14.50 15.84 -9.36
C ASN A 16 12.99 15.98 -9.11
N PRO A 17 12.25 14.89 -8.79
CA PRO A 17 10.82 15.03 -8.59
C PRO A 17 10.67 15.90 -7.35
N ASP A 18 10.10 17.09 -7.53
CA ASP A 18 9.82 18.00 -6.44
C ASP A 18 9.09 17.24 -5.33
N ALA A 19 9.50 17.51 -4.10
CA ALA A 19 9.04 16.87 -2.87
C ALA A 19 7.52 16.99 -2.60
N ASP A 20 6.75 17.51 -3.57
CA ASP A 20 5.33 17.85 -3.44
C ASP A 20 4.37 16.72 -3.81
N THR A 21 4.83 15.66 -4.46
CA THR A 21 3.93 14.55 -4.83
C THR A 21 3.88 13.49 -3.73
N ASN A 22 2.68 13.22 -3.24
CA ASN A 22 2.46 12.32 -2.10
C ASN A 22 1.98 10.94 -2.56
N LEU A 23 2.48 9.90 -1.88
CA LEU A 23 2.02 8.53 -1.99
C LEU A 23 1.63 8.01 -0.60
N ILE A 24 0.32 7.85 -0.37
CA ILE A 24 -0.21 7.26 0.86
C ILE A 24 -0.32 5.75 0.64
N ILE A 25 0.44 4.96 1.38
CA ILE A 25 0.47 3.50 1.28
C ILE A 25 -0.26 2.89 2.47
N VAL A 26 -1.39 2.27 2.22
CA VAL A 26 -2.15 1.53 3.24
C VAL A 26 -1.71 0.06 3.20
N MET A 27 -1.03 -0.39 4.24
CA MET A 27 -0.43 -1.73 4.27
C MET A 27 -0.88 -2.57 5.48
N GLY A 28 -0.58 -3.86 5.43
CA GLY A 28 -0.92 -4.86 6.46
C GLY A 28 -1.34 -6.19 5.86
N VAL A 29 -1.70 -7.13 6.72
CA VAL A 29 -2.11 -8.48 6.32
C VAL A 29 -3.44 -8.48 5.54
N SER A 30 -3.74 -9.56 4.85
CA SER A 30 -5.03 -9.73 4.16
C SER A 30 -6.17 -9.69 5.17
N GLY A 31 -7.28 -9.05 4.80
CA GLY A 31 -8.43 -8.87 5.72
C GLY A 31 -8.32 -7.68 6.67
N SER A 32 -7.19 -6.95 6.73
CA SER A 32 -7.05 -5.76 7.58
C SER A 32 -7.86 -4.53 7.12
N GLY A 33 -8.37 -4.52 5.87
CA GLY A 33 -9.17 -3.40 5.35
C GLY A 33 -8.41 -2.43 4.45
N LYS A 34 -7.21 -2.78 3.98
CA LYS A 34 -6.35 -1.93 3.13
C LYS A 34 -7.08 -1.26 1.98
N SER A 35 -7.71 -2.05 1.12
CA SER A 35 -8.37 -1.53 -0.10
C SER A 35 -9.53 -0.59 0.25
N SER A 36 -10.28 -0.87 1.34
CA SER A 36 -11.38 -0.01 1.79
C SER A 36 -10.87 1.33 2.30
N LEU A 37 -9.82 1.33 3.15
CA LEU A 37 -9.25 2.56 3.69
C LEU A 37 -8.50 3.35 2.60
N ALA A 38 -7.71 2.71 1.76
CA ALA A 38 -6.98 3.40 0.68
C ALA A 38 -7.93 4.09 -0.30
N LYS A 39 -9.05 3.43 -0.65
CA LYS A 39 -10.08 4.03 -1.49
C LYS A 39 -10.76 5.22 -0.80
N ALA A 40 -11.13 5.09 0.48
CA ALA A 40 -11.76 6.19 1.22
C ALA A 40 -10.82 7.41 1.35
N LEU A 41 -9.51 7.19 1.55
CA LEU A 41 -8.50 8.25 1.55
C LEU A 41 -8.34 8.88 0.15
N ALA A 42 -8.37 8.08 -0.91
CA ALA A 42 -8.34 8.58 -2.29
C ALA A 42 -9.53 9.50 -2.56
N ASP A 43 -10.73 9.07 -2.18
CA ASP A 43 -11.96 9.86 -2.34
C ASP A 43 -11.89 11.16 -1.51
N HIS A 44 -11.33 11.12 -0.28
CA HIS A 44 -11.21 12.27 0.61
C HIS A 44 -10.24 13.34 0.07
N TYR A 45 -9.06 12.91 -0.43
CA TYR A 45 -8.02 13.84 -0.89
C TYR A 45 -8.09 14.15 -2.40
N GLY A 46 -8.98 13.50 -3.16
CA GLY A 46 -9.01 13.59 -4.61
C GLY A 46 -7.79 12.94 -5.28
N TYR A 47 -7.20 11.90 -4.65
CA TYR A 47 -6.04 11.18 -5.14
C TYR A 47 -6.42 9.99 -6.02
N GLU A 48 -5.49 9.53 -6.85
CA GLU A 48 -5.70 8.27 -7.59
C GLU A 48 -5.60 7.07 -6.63
N TYR A 49 -6.62 6.18 -6.67
CA TYR A 49 -6.58 4.89 -5.97
C TYR A 49 -5.97 3.81 -6.84
N LEU A 50 -5.02 3.06 -6.27
CA LEU A 50 -4.38 1.90 -6.89
C LEU A 50 -4.39 0.70 -5.93
N ASP A 51 -4.60 -0.49 -6.49
CA ASP A 51 -4.41 -1.74 -5.76
C ASP A 51 -3.10 -2.40 -6.21
N GLY A 52 -2.24 -2.73 -5.25
CA GLY A 52 -0.97 -3.41 -5.52
C GLY A 52 -1.14 -4.74 -6.24
N ASP A 53 -2.30 -5.39 -6.06
CA ASP A 53 -2.58 -6.67 -6.73
C ASP A 53 -2.74 -6.50 -8.25
N ASP A 54 -3.09 -5.31 -8.75
CA ASP A 54 -3.19 -5.02 -10.19
C ASP A 54 -1.83 -5.05 -10.90
N PHE A 55 -0.73 -4.90 -10.15
CA PHE A 55 0.64 -4.92 -10.67
C PHE A 55 1.24 -6.32 -10.78
N HIS A 56 0.54 -7.37 -10.36
CA HIS A 56 1.03 -8.75 -10.52
C HIS A 56 1.09 -9.18 -11.98
N SER A 57 2.13 -9.94 -12.34
CA SER A 57 2.20 -10.61 -13.65
C SER A 57 1.10 -11.68 -13.77
N GLN A 58 0.75 -12.03 -15.00
CA GLN A 58 -0.23 -13.10 -15.25
C GLN A 58 0.21 -14.41 -14.56
N GLU A 59 1.48 -14.76 -14.63
CA GLU A 59 2.03 -15.94 -13.95
C GLU A 59 1.81 -15.90 -12.44
N ALA A 60 2.05 -14.73 -11.81
CA ALA A 60 1.81 -14.55 -10.38
C ALA A 60 0.32 -14.69 -10.02
N ARG A 61 -0.56 -14.10 -10.83
CA ARG A 61 -2.03 -14.24 -10.68
C ARG A 61 -2.48 -15.70 -10.80
N ASP A 62 -1.99 -16.42 -11.82
CA ASP A 62 -2.34 -17.82 -12.05
C ASP A 62 -1.87 -18.72 -10.91
N ARG A 63 -0.71 -18.40 -10.33
CA ARG A 63 -0.17 -19.10 -9.17
C ARG A 63 -1.04 -18.86 -7.93
N MET A 64 -1.38 -17.60 -7.65
CA MET A 64 -2.26 -17.24 -6.52
C MET A 64 -3.67 -17.83 -6.66
N ALA A 65 -4.23 -17.85 -7.88
CA ALA A 65 -5.52 -18.48 -8.15
C ALA A 65 -5.53 -19.98 -7.85
N LYS A 66 -4.38 -20.65 -7.92
CA LYS A 66 -4.19 -22.06 -7.52
C LYS A 66 -3.90 -22.23 -6.02
N GLY A 67 -4.01 -21.16 -5.22
CA GLY A 67 -3.72 -21.19 -3.79
C GLY A 67 -2.23 -21.33 -3.45
N MET A 68 -1.33 -21.14 -4.41
CA MET A 68 0.11 -21.25 -4.21
C MET A 68 0.71 -19.88 -3.84
N PRO A 69 1.47 -19.77 -2.73
CA PRO A 69 2.10 -18.51 -2.35
C PRO A 69 3.19 -18.10 -3.35
N LEU A 70 3.35 -16.79 -3.52
CA LEU A 70 4.47 -16.25 -4.30
C LEU A 70 5.78 -16.39 -3.53
N THR A 71 6.86 -16.69 -4.24
CA THR A 71 8.22 -16.63 -3.70
C THR A 71 8.71 -15.18 -3.62
N ASP A 72 9.75 -14.92 -2.83
CA ASP A 72 10.36 -13.59 -2.75
C ASP A 72 10.94 -13.14 -4.10
N ALA A 73 11.49 -14.07 -4.87
CA ALA A 73 11.97 -13.82 -6.22
C ALA A 73 10.86 -13.36 -7.18
N MET A 74 9.61 -13.79 -6.97
CA MET A 74 8.44 -13.35 -7.74
C MET A 74 7.89 -12.01 -7.24
N ARG A 75 8.05 -11.72 -5.95
CA ARG A 75 7.54 -10.47 -5.35
C ARG A 75 8.37 -9.26 -5.72
N LEU A 76 9.69 -9.38 -5.77
CA LEU A 76 10.57 -8.22 -6.05
C LEU A 76 10.28 -7.56 -7.40
N PRO A 77 10.14 -8.28 -8.54
CA PRO A 77 9.73 -7.66 -9.81
C PRO A 77 8.36 -6.97 -9.76
N TRP A 78 7.43 -7.48 -8.95
CA TRP A 78 6.13 -6.86 -8.72
C TRP A 78 6.26 -5.52 -8.01
N VAL A 79 7.05 -5.43 -6.94
CA VAL A 79 7.29 -4.17 -6.21
C VAL A 79 8.05 -3.16 -7.08
N ILE A 80 9.00 -3.63 -7.89
CA ILE A 80 9.73 -2.79 -8.86
C ILE A 80 8.76 -2.16 -9.86
N ARG A 81 7.78 -2.90 -10.40
CA ARG A 81 6.76 -2.35 -11.30
C ARG A 81 5.95 -1.23 -10.64
N MET A 82 5.53 -1.43 -9.37
CA MET A 82 4.85 -0.38 -8.61
C MET A 82 5.74 0.86 -8.43
N ARG A 83 7.00 0.67 -8.00
CA ARG A 83 7.96 1.77 -7.87
C ARG A 83 8.10 2.56 -9.17
N ASP A 84 8.26 1.88 -10.30
CA ASP A 84 8.48 2.54 -11.59
C ASP A 84 7.22 3.26 -12.07
N TYR A 85 6.03 2.73 -11.81
CA TYR A 85 4.76 3.42 -12.02
C TYR A 85 4.70 4.72 -11.21
N PHE A 86 4.98 4.67 -9.90
CA PHE A 86 4.93 5.87 -9.05
C PHE A 86 6.01 6.88 -9.38
N ARG A 87 7.17 6.44 -9.85
CA ARG A 87 8.18 7.36 -10.39
C ARG A 87 7.64 8.16 -11.60
N GLY A 88 6.89 7.51 -12.47
CA GLY A 88 6.18 8.18 -13.57
C GLY A 88 5.07 9.11 -13.11
N ALA A 89 4.34 8.74 -12.03
CA ALA A 89 3.31 9.57 -11.42
C ALA A 89 3.92 10.84 -10.78
N ALA A 90 5.09 10.74 -10.15
CA ALA A 90 5.83 11.87 -9.60
C ALA A 90 6.13 12.92 -10.68
N CYS A 91 6.58 12.50 -11.86
CA CYS A 91 6.83 13.41 -13.00
C CYS A 91 5.58 14.14 -13.47
N LYS A 92 4.38 13.62 -13.17
CA LYS A 92 3.09 14.22 -13.52
C LYS A 92 2.44 14.97 -12.35
N GLN A 93 3.12 15.06 -11.21
CA GLN A 93 2.59 15.59 -9.94
C GLN A 93 1.27 14.93 -9.52
N GLN A 94 1.16 13.62 -9.77
CA GLN A 94 -0.06 12.85 -9.53
C GLN A 94 0.00 12.20 -8.16
N HIS A 95 -0.73 12.76 -7.19
CA HIS A 95 -0.87 12.16 -5.87
C HIS A 95 -1.65 10.85 -5.93
N SER A 96 -1.27 9.88 -5.10
CA SER A 96 -1.88 8.55 -5.15
C SER A 96 -2.05 7.92 -3.78
N THR A 97 -3.03 7.02 -3.67
CA THR A 97 -3.14 6.06 -2.57
C THR A 97 -2.92 4.65 -3.10
N LEU A 98 -2.21 3.84 -2.34
CA LEU A 98 -1.90 2.45 -2.71
C LEU A 98 -2.35 1.49 -1.61
N ALA A 99 -3.18 0.51 -1.93
CA ALA A 99 -3.40 -0.66 -1.09
C ALA A 99 -2.30 -1.70 -1.38
N PHE A 100 -1.46 -2.02 -0.40
CA PHE A 100 -0.31 -2.90 -0.59
C PHE A 100 -0.03 -3.73 0.66
N SER A 101 0.40 -4.99 0.53
CA SER A 101 0.66 -5.81 1.72
C SER A 101 1.82 -5.28 2.57
N GLY A 102 2.93 -4.88 1.96
CA GLY A 102 4.05 -4.22 2.64
C GLY A 102 4.71 -5.00 3.78
N LEU A 103 4.57 -6.33 3.83
CA LEU A 103 4.95 -7.14 4.97
C LEU A 103 6.46 -7.16 5.24
N LYS A 104 7.27 -7.11 4.19
CA LYS A 104 8.73 -7.12 4.30
C LYS A 104 9.31 -5.71 4.14
N ARG A 105 10.30 -5.38 4.95
CA ARG A 105 11.00 -4.09 4.90
C ARG A 105 11.60 -3.82 3.52
N VAL A 106 12.23 -4.82 2.92
CA VAL A 106 12.83 -4.68 1.58
C VAL A 106 11.82 -4.23 0.52
N HIS A 107 10.55 -4.60 0.65
CA HIS A 107 9.50 -4.16 -0.27
C HIS A 107 9.10 -2.70 -0.01
N ARG A 108 9.02 -2.28 1.26
CA ARG A 108 8.75 -0.89 1.64
C ARG A 108 9.89 0.03 1.19
N ASP A 109 11.14 -0.41 1.43
CA ASP A 109 12.34 0.32 0.99
C ASP A 109 12.41 0.48 -0.53
N GLU A 110 11.91 -0.50 -1.28
CA GLU A 110 11.85 -0.40 -2.74
C GLU A 110 10.87 0.67 -3.21
N LEU A 111 9.69 0.79 -2.56
CA LEU A 111 8.72 1.85 -2.88
C LEU A 111 9.22 3.24 -2.51
N ARG A 112 9.99 3.40 -1.41
CA ARG A 112 10.62 4.68 -1.04
C ARG A 112 11.54 5.23 -2.14
N LYS A 113 12.13 4.35 -2.96
CA LYS A 113 12.98 4.75 -4.10
C LYS A 113 12.19 5.34 -5.29
N ALA A 114 10.88 5.41 -5.21
CA ALA A 114 10.06 6.07 -6.24
C ALA A 114 10.29 7.59 -6.31
N GLY A 115 10.82 8.20 -5.22
CA GLY A 115 11.14 9.62 -5.18
C GLY A 115 9.95 10.53 -4.83
N LEU A 116 8.84 9.94 -4.35
CA LEU A 116 7.71 10.68 -3.78
C LEU A 116 7.83 10.76 -2.27
N LYS A 117 7.07 11.68 -1.65
CA LYS A 117 6.83 11.62 -0.22
C LYS A 117 5.93 10.43 0.09
N THR A 118 6.48 9.41 0.75
CA THR A 118 5.72 8.23 1.16
C THR A 118 5.21 8.36 2.59
N ILE A 119 3.94 8.06 2.83
CA ILE A 119 3.31 7.94 4.15
C ILE A 119 2.74 6.54 4.24
N PHE A 120 3.30 5.70 5.10
CA PHE A 120 2.82 4.33 5.29
C PHE A 120 1.84 4.27 6.47
N LEU A 121 0.63 3.81 6.21
CA LEU A 121 -0.38 3.51 7.23
C LEU A 121 -0.43 1.99 7.45
N PHE A 122 0.16 1.53 8.55
CA PHE A 122 0.18 0.11 8.89
C PHE A 122 -1.08 -0.27 9.66
N LEU A 123 -1.97 -1.02 9.00
CA LEU A 123 -3.20 -1.52 9.60
C LEU A 123 -2.92 -2.71 10.50
N HIS A 124 -2.97 -2.48 11.82
CA HIS A 124 -2.70 -3.47 12.85
C HIS A 124 -4.01 -3.98 13.47
N SER A 125 -4.08 -5.28 13.67
CA SER A 125 -5.09 -5.97 14.46
C SER A 125 -4.56 -7.32 14.93
N ASP A 126 -5.21 -7.90 15.92
CA ASP A 126 -4.86 -9.25 16.36
C ASP A 126 -5.24 -10.31 15.30
N ARG A 127 -4.53 -11.45 15.37
CA ARG A 127 -4.68 -12.56 14.41
C ARG A 127 -6.11 -13.11 14.39
N ASN A 128 -6.78 -13.20 15.54
CA ASN A 128 -8.13 -13.75 15.65
C ASN A 128 -9.17 -12.86 14.99
N THR A 129 -9.05 -11.55 15.17
CA THR A 129 -9.90 -10.54 14.53
C THR A 129 -9.76 -10.61 13.01
N ILE A 130 -8.54 -10.65 12.49
CA ILE A 130 -8.28 -10.77 11.05
C ILE A 130 -8.85 -12.08 10.50
N GLN A 131 -8.61 -13.21 11.18
CA GLN A 131 -9.15 -14.51 10.75
C GLN A 131 -10.68 -14.50 10.70
N THR A 132 -11.32 -13.90 11.69
CA THR A 132 -12.79 -13.76 11.74
C THR A 132 -13.30 -12.93 10.55
N ARG A 133 -12.61 -11.83 10.21
CA ARG A 133 -12.98 -10.97 9.05
C ARG A 133 -12.82 -11.71 7.73
N VAL A 134 -11.72 -12.43 7.56
CA VAL A 134 -11.45 -13.22 6.34
C VAL A 134 -12.51 -14.31 6.16
N ASN A 135 -12.86 -15.02 7.24
CA ASN A 135 -13.87 -16.08 7.20
C ASN A 135 -15.29 -15.56 6.88
N LYS A 136 -15.62 -14.32 7.28
CA LYS A 136 -16.93 -13.69 6.99
C LYS A 136 -17.03 -13.13 5.57
N ARG A 137 -15.96 -13.05 4.82
CA ARG A 137 -15.95 -12.43 3.48
C ARG A 137 -16.52 -13.41 2.47
N ALA A 138 -17.76 -13.18 2.03
CA ALA A 138 -18.40 -14.00 1.00
C ALA A 138 -17.62 -13.90 -0.33
N GLY A 139 -17.34 -15.05 -0.95
CA GLY A 139 -16.75 -15.12 -2.29
C GLY A 139 -15.21 -15.11 -2.38
N HIS A 140 -14.48 -14.95 -1.27
CA HIS A 140 -13.02 -15.11 -1.24
C HIS A 140 -12.67 -16.17 -0.21
N PHE A 141 -12.43 -17.38 -0.67
CA PHE A 141 -11.88 -18.44 0.17
C PHE A 141 -10.35 -18.23 0.27
N MET A 142 -9.94 -17.46 1.27
CA MET A 142 -8.54 -17.45 1.66
C MET A 142 -8.33 -18.51 2.75
N ALA A 143 -7.51 -19.50 2.47
CA ALA A 143 -7.20 -20.53 3.46
C ALA A 143 -6.65 -19.87 4.74
N PRO A 144 -7.05 -20.31 5.95
CA PRO A 144 -6.50 -19.80 7.22
C PRO A 144 -4.98 -19.81 7.27
N SER A 145 -4.35 -20.84 6.70
CA SER A 145 -2.89 -20.97 6.59
C SER A 145 -2.22 -19.81 5.82
N LEU A 146 -2.95 -19.13 4.91
CA LEU A 146 -2.40 -17.99 4.18
C LEU A 146 -2.35 -16.73 5.05
N VAL A 147 -3.32 -16.54 5.94
CA VAL A 147 -3.31 -15.45 6.94
C VAL A 147 -2.16 -15.65 7.91
N ASP A 148 -1.98 -16.87 8.44
CA ASP A 148 -0.87 -17.21 9.33
C ASP A 148 0.48 -16.95 8.67
N SER A 149 0.66 -17.41 7.44
CA SER A 149 1.88 -17.16 6.64
C SER A 149 2.17 -15.67 6.45
N GLN A 150 1.15 -14.82 6.37
CA GLN A 150 1.35 -13.36 6.26
C GLN A 150 1.79 -12.75 7.58
N PHE A 151 1.22 -13.17 8.71
CA PHE A 151 1.69 -12.74 10.03
C PHE A 151 3.13 -13.18 10.29
N ASP A 152 3.49 -14.39 9.89
CA ASP A 152 4.84 -14.93 10.05
C ASP A 152 5.87 -14.23 9.12
N SER A 153 5.41 -13.66 8.01
CA SER A 153 6.23 -12.90 7.06
C SER A 153 6.29 -11.40 7.38
N LEU A 154 5.51 -10.94 8.36
CA LEU A 154 5.45 -9.53 8.73
C LEU A 154 6.70 -9.14 9.53
N GLU A 155 7.52 -8.30 8.94
CA GLU A 155 8.60 -7.59 9.62
C GLU A 155 8.04 -6.32 10.24
N ASP A 156 8.09 -6.24 11.58
CA ASP A 156 7.52 -5.12 12.35
C ASP A 156 8.04 -3.77 11.84
N PRO A 157 7.15 -2.89 11.34
CA PRO A 157 7.54 -1.61 10.79
C PRO A 157 7.54 -0.47 11.83
N SER A 158 7.28 -0.74 13.11
CA SER A 158 7.06 0.28 14.15
C SER A 158 8.24 1.22 14.40
N HIS A 159 9.45 0.83 13.95
CA HIS A 159 10.68 1.62 14.07
C HIS A 159 11.00 2.43 12.81
N GLU A 160 10.15 2.38 11.78
CA GLU A 160 10.33 3.13 10.55
C GLU A 160 9.65 4.50 10.68
N THR A 161 10.38 5.58 10.41
CA THR A 161 9.94 6.96 10.73
C THR A 161 8.78 7.48 9.90
N ASP A 162 8.54 6.88 8.75
CA ASP A 162 7.45 7.19 7.82
C ASP A 162 6.27 6.20 7.90
N VAL A 163 6.25 5.33 8.94
CA VAL A 163 5.21 4.34 9.17
C VAL A 163 4.39 4.69 10.40
N TYR A 164 3.08 4.74 10.24
CA TYR A 164 2.10 5.06 11.28
C TYR A 164 1.18 3.87 11.49
N THR A 165 1.17 3.32 12.70
CA THR A 165 0.30 2.19 13.05
C THR A 165 -1.12 2.68 13.31
N ILE A 166 -2.07 2.05 12.64
CA ILE A 166 -3.51 2.30 12.77
C ILE A 166 -4.17 1.03 13.31
N ASP A 167 -4.76 1.10 14.50
CA ASP A 167 -5.58 0.02 15.03
C ASP A 167 -6.91 -0.04 14.28
N VAL A 168 -7.19 -1.19 13.67
CA VAL A 168 -8.40 -1.39 12.86
C VAL A 168 -9.50 -2.18 13.58
N ASN A 169 -9.48 -2.26 14.90
CA ASN A 169 -10.54 -2.89 15.69
C ASN A 169 -11.82 -2.01 15.77
N ALA A 170 -11.71 -0.73 15.44
CA ALA A 170 -12.83 0.21 15.37
C ALA A 170 -13.60 0.11 14.03
N PRO A 171 -14.81 0.70 13.92
CA PRO A 171 -15.53 0.91 12.66
C PRO A 171 -14.71 1.72 11.64
N LEU A 172 -15.01 1.48 10.34
CA LEU A 172 -14.22 2.07 9.24
C LEU A 172 -14.18 3.60 9.27
N ASP A 173 -15.27 4.27 9.63
CA ASP A 173 -15.36 5.73 9.76
C ASP A 173 -14.37 6.28 10.79
N GLN A 174 -14.27 5.66 11.96
CA GLN A 174 -13.32 6.06 13.01
C GLN A 174 -11.86 5.77 12.59
N VAL A 175 -11.63 4.65 11.89
CA VAL A 175 -10.31 4.32 11.33
C VAL A 175 -9.92 5.33 10.26
N LEU A 176 -10.86 5.75 9.41
CA LEU A 176 -10.65 6.78 8.39
C LEU A 176 -10.32 8.13 9.02
N ASP A 177 -11.07 8.57 10.03
CA ASP A 177 -10.83 9.83 10.75
C ASP A 177 -9.42 9.84 11.39
N LEU A 178 -8.99 8.72 11.96
CA LEU A 178 -7.65 8.60 12.52
C LEU A 178 -6.59 8.69 11.43
N ALA A 179 -6.79 7.98 10.32
CA ALA A 179 -5.88 7.98 9.18
C ALA A 179 -5.74 9.38 8.57
N ILE A 180 -6.85 10.12 8.39
CA ILE A 180 -6.85 11.51 7.91
C ILE A 180 -6.01 12.39 8.84
N ARG A 181 -6.23 12.34 10.15
CA ARG A 181 -5.43 13.13 11.11
C ARG A 181 -3.94 12.86 11.03
N VAL A 182 -3.56 11.60 10.80
CA VAL A 182 -2.14 11.22 10.62
C VAL A 182 -1.60 11.83 9.33
N VAL A 183 -2.31 11.65 8.22
CA VAL A 183 -1.89 12.14 6.90
C VAL A 183 -1.81 13.67 6.90
N ASP A 184 -2.83 14.37 7.41
CA ASP A 184 -2.84 15.84 7.48
C ASP A 184 -1.65 16.38 8.26
N ARG A 185 -1.34 15.79 9.42
CA ARG A 185 -0.17 16.17 10.20
C ARG A 185 1.12 16.04 9.37
N GLU A 186 1.28 14.95 8.65
CA GLU A 186 2.48 14.72 7.84
C GLU A 186 2.57 15.63 6.62
N LEU A 187 1.44 15.99 6.03
CA LEU A 187 1.38 16.95 4.93
C LEU A 187 1.68 18.37 5.41
N HIS A 188 1.17 18.79 6.59
CA HIS A 188 1.39 20.13 7.16
C HIS A 188 2.83 20.35 7.63
N HIS A 189 3.47 19.34 8.26
CA HIS A 189 4.89 19.44 8.64
C HIS A 189 5.82 19.73 7.46
N GLN A 190 5.40 19.43 6.25
CA GLN A 190 6.15 19.74 5.05
C GLN A 190 6.06 21.23 4.67
N VAL A 191 4.89 21.85 4.83
CA VAL A 191 4.69 23.28 4.53
C VAL A 191 5.54 24.13 5.48
N ASP A 192 5.57 23.79 6.76
CA ASP A 192 6.37 24.52 7.77
C ASP A 192 7.87 24.35 7.54
N ALA A 193 8.32 23.18 7.10
CA ALA A 193 9.74 22.94 6.80
C ALA A 193 10.25 23.61 5.50
N LEU A 194 9.34 23.94 4.56
CA LEU A 194 9.65 24.68 3.33
C LEU A 194 9.66 26.20 3.55
N LEU A 195 9.01 26.67 4.62
CA LEU A 195 8.90 28.11 4.97
C LEU A 195 9.96 28.56 6.00
N ALA A 196 10.75 27.63 6.55
CA ALA A 196 11.80 27.90 7.56
C ALA A 196 13.21 27.94 6.92
#